data_bd0aac4171126562fb56ea4281116e33
#
_entry.id   bd0aac4171126562fb56ea4281116e33
#
_cell.length_a   1.000
_cell.length_b   1.000
_cell.length_c   1.000
_cell.angle_alpha   90.00
_cell.angle_beta   90.00
_cell.angle_gamma   90.00
#
_symmetry.space_group_name_H-M   'P 1'
#
loop_
_entity.id
_entity.type
_entity.pdbx_description
1 polymer ?
#
loop_
_entity_poly.entity_id
_entity_poly.type
_entity_poly.pdbx_seq_one_letter_code
_entity_poly.pdbx_strand_id
1 'polypeptide(L)'
;KEYQVQQEDSRFDQVMASNDPEMLQMFLEYYPDPPRRAEVEARLNGLGQYDKFREVQAKNTFKAYLAYLNDNPDGAFRDEAEAGIFELVKASNRLKDYEIYLKRFPDGKYVAEAKAALKTASDESQSMIEFQTEYTADQGSYTETSTPEPAATPTYGSEPEEEDDEEEVEAP
;
A
#
# COMPACT_ATOMS: atom_id res chain seq x y z
N LYS A 1 0.71 -24.65 50.21
CA LYS A 1 0.09 -24.70 48.85
C LYS A 1 -0.73 -23.44 48.56
N GLU A 2 -1.56 -22.94 49.46
CA GLU A 2 -2.36 -21.72 49.24
C GLU A 2 -1.50 -20.46 49.01
N TYR A 3 -0.39 -20.32 49.75
CA TYR A 3 0.52 -19.18 49.59
C TYR A 3 1.21 -19.14 48.21
N GLN A 4 1.53 -20.30 47.61
CA GLN A 4 2.10 -20.39 46.29
C GLN A 4 1.11 -19.99 45.19
N VAL A 5 -0.14 -20.43 45.32
CA VAL A 5 -1.23 -20.10 44.39
C VAL A 5 -1.52 -18.57 44.41
N GLN A 6 -1.55 -17.97 45.59
CA GLN A 6 -1.75 -16.53 45.72
C GLN A 6 -0.60 -15.70 45.09
N GLN A 7 0.64 -16.18 45.19
CA GLN A 7 1.77 -15.53 44.54
C GLN A 7 1.73 -15.65 43.02
N GLU A 8 1.32 -16.81 42.52
CA GLU A 8 1.17 -17.07 41.10
C GLU A 8 0.07 -16.19 40.50
N ASP A 9 -1.10 -16.11 41.13
CA ASP A 9 -2.21 -15.25 40.71
C ASP A 9 -1.81 -13.74 40.68
N SER A 10 -1.12 -13.26 41.73
CA SER A 10 -0.67 -11.89 41.81
C SER A 10 0.37 -11.56 40.71
N ARG A 11 1.27 -12.48 40.39
CA ARG A 11 2.24 -12.30 39.28
C ARG A 11 1.57 -12.37 37.94
N PHE A 12 0.59 -13.27 37.77
CA PHE A 12 -0.20 -13.33 36.54
C PHE A 12 -0.87 -11.98 36.26
N ASP A 13 -1.55 -11.39 37.24
CA ASP A 13 -2.25 -10.12 37.07
C ASP A 13 -1.27 -8.99 36.73
N GLN A 14 -0.07 -8.95 37.34
CA GLN A 14 0.97 -7.99 37.01
C GLN A 14 1.48 -8.13 35.58
N VAL A 15 1.73 -9.35 35.13
CA VAL A 15 2.25 -9.67 33.80
C VAL A 15 1.21 -9.34 32.73
N MET A 16 -0.05 -9.69 32.98
CA MET A 16 -1.15 -9.36 32.05
C MET A 16 -1.41 -7.86 31.92
N ALA A 17 -1.14 -7.09 32.97
CA ALA A 17 -1.27 -5.63 32.95
C ALA A 17 -0.09 -4.90 32.31
N SER A 18 1.10 -5.54 32.24
CA SER A 18 2.34 -4.88 31.83
C SER A 18 2.40 -4.53 30.33
N ASN A 19 1.71 -5.26 29.47
CA ASN A 19 1.86 -5.19 27.99
C ASN A 19 3.31 -5.42 27.49
N ASP A 20 4.17 -5.98 28.32
CA ASP A 20 5.55 -6.24 28.02
C ASP A 20 5.73 -7.70 27.56
N PRO A 21 6.12 -7.95 26.30
CA PRO A 21 6.31 -9.31 25.79
C PRO A 21 7.38 -10.10 26.55
N GLU A 22 8.44 -9.44 27.03
CA GLU A 22 9.52 -10.10 27.77
C GLU A 22 9.02 -10.60 29.13
N MET A 23 8.20 -9.80 29.82
CA MET A 23 7.58 -10.22 31.09
C MET A 23 6.62 -11.40 30.90
N LEU A 24 5.84 -11.42 29.82
CA LEU A 24 4.96 -12.54 29.48
C LEU A 24 5.75 -13.81 29.17
N GLN A 25 6.84 -13.70 28.41
CA GLN A 25 7.74 -14.84 28.13
C GLN A 25 8.39 -15.38 29.39
N MET A 26 8.96 -14.51 30.22
CA MET A 26 9.55 -14.90 31.51
C MET A 26 8.55 -15.58 32.43
N PHE A 27 7.28 -15.13 32.45
CA PHE A 27 6.23 -15.79 33.22
C PHE A 27 6.00 -17.22 32.74
N LEU A 28 5.90 -17.44 31.42
CA LEU A 28 5.71 -18.77 30.83
C LEU A 28 6.91 -19.69 31.05
N GLU A 29 8.12 -19.16 31.12
CA GLU A 29 9.33 -19.91 31.40
C GLU A 29 9.44 -20.30 32.85
N TYR A 30 9.10 -19.37 33.76
CA TYR A 30 9.16 -19.61 35.20
C TYR A 30 8.02 -20.51 35.70
N TYR A 31 6.83 -20.42 35.06
CA TYR A 31 5.67 -21.25 35.35
C TYR A 31 5.33 -22.08 34.10
N PRO A 32 5.97 -23.23 33.89
CA PRO A 32 5.81 -24.01 32.65
C PRO A 32 4.41 -24.59 32.44
N ASP A 33 3.65 -24.75 33.53
CA ASP A 33 2.28 -25.28 33.47
C ASP A 33 1.31 -24.48 34.35
N PRO A 34 1.16 -23.16 34.13
CA PRO A 34 0.21 -22.34 34.87
C PRO A 34 -1.22 -22.61 34.38
N PRO A 35 -2.22 -22.58 35.29
CA PRO A 35 -3.62 -22.79 34.93
C PRO A 35 -4.13 -21.85 33.84
N ARG A 36 -3.50 -20.69 33.73
CA ARG A 36 -3.88 -19.60 32.80
C ARG A 36 -2.84 -19.40 31.68
N ARG A 37 -2.08 -20.44 31.35
CA ARG A 37 -1.05 -20.41 30.32
C ARG A 37 -1.59 -19.91 28.98
N ALA A 38 -2.76 -20.43 28.57
CA ALA A 38 -3.38 -20.05 27.30
C ALA A 38 -3.72 -18.54 27.21
N GLU A 39 -4.07 -17.92 28.33
CA GLU A 39 -4.35 -16.47 28.38
C GLU A 39 -3.07 -15.65 28.16
N VAL A 40 -1.95 -16.07 28.75
CA VAL A 40 -0.64 -15.41 28.59
C VAL A 40 -0.12 -15.59 27.15
N GLU A 41 -0.23 -16.78 26.60
CA GLU A 41 0.15 -17.08 25.21
C GLU A 41 -0.71 -16.28 24.21
N ALA A 42 -2.01 -16.17 24.43
CA ALA A 42 -2.90 -15.36 23.60
C ALA A 42 -2.55 -13.87 23.68
N ARG A 43 -2.21 -13.36 24.86
CA ARG A 43 -1.76 -11.98 25.06
C ARG A 43 -0.46 -11.70 24.33
N LEU A 44 0.53 -12.57 24.48
CA LEU A 44 1.83 -12.47 23.83
C LEU A 44 1.68 -12.47 22.29
N ASN A 45 0.85 -13.37 21.77
CA ASN A 45 0.56 -13.44 20.35
C ASN A 45 -0.12 -12.15 19.86
N GLY A 46 -1.09 -11.63 20.62
CA GLY A 46 -1.77 -10.36 20.30
C GLY A 46 -0.82 -9.17 20.22
N LEU A 47 0.13 -9.05 21.15
CA LEU A 47 1.16 -8.00 21.12
C LEU A 47 2.08 -8.14 19.90
N GLY A 48 2.52 -9.35 19.57
CA GLY A 48 3.34 -9.61 18.38
C GLY A 48 2.61 -9.29 17.08
N GLN A 49 1.31 -9.57 17.00
CA GLN A 49 0.48 -9.18 15.84
C GLN A 49 0.32 -7.66 15.73
N TYR A 50 0.13 -6.98 16.86
CA TYR A 50 0.02 -5.52 16.89
C TYR A 50 1.29 -4.84 16.39
N ASP A 51 2.47 -5.26 16.85
CA ASP A 51 3.74 -4.68 16.41
C ASP A 51 3.99 -4.90 14.92
N LYS A 52 3.74 -6.12 14.43
CA LYS A 52 3.81 -6.41 12.98
C LYS A 52 2.86 -5.54 12.18
N PHE A 53 1.63 -5.35 12.67
CA PHE A 53 0.65 -4.53 11.98
C PHE A 53 1.05 -3.05 11.97
N ARG A 54 1.62 -2.53 13.06
CA ARG A 54 2.17 -1.16 13.11
C ARG A 54 3.28 -0.93 12.07
N GLU A 55 4.16 -1.92 11.86
CA GLU A 55 5.18 -1.85 10.81
C GLU A 55 4.55 -1.80 9.41
N VAL A 56 3.49 -2.58 9.18
CA VAL A 56 2.73 -2.57 7.92
C VAL A 56 2.08 -1.21 7.69
N GLN A 57 1.45 -0.64 8.71
CA GLN A 57 0.88 0.70 8.65
C GLN A 57 1.93 1.78 8.37
N ALA A 58 3.10 1.68 8.98
CA ALA A 58 4.20 2.61 8.73
C ALA A 58 4.71 2.55 7.29
N LYS A 59 4.76 1.35 6.69
CA LYS A 59 5.11 1.16 5.27
C LYS A 59 4.01 1.69 4.34
N ASN A 60 2.77 1.60 4.74
CA ASN A 60 1.57 2.05 4.03
C ASN A 60 1.58 1.74 2.52
N THR A 61 1.85 0.49 2.17
CA THR A 61 1.86 0.03 0.78
C THR A 61 0.92 -1.16 0.57
N PHE A 62 0.33 -1.25 -0.62
CA PHE A 62 -0.51 -2.38 -1.03
C PHE A 62 0.20 -3.73 -0.79
N LYS A 63 1.48 -3.82 -1.15
CA LYS A 63 2.29 -5.02 -0.95
C LYS A 63 2.47 -5.40 0.52
N ALA A 64 2.69 -4.40 1.40
CA ALA A 64 2.88 -4.65 2.82
C ALA A 64 1.60 -5.18 3.49
N TYR A 65 0.45 -4.57 3.20
CA TYR A 65 -0.84 -5.04 3.69
C TYR A 65 -1.19 -6.44 3.17
N LEU A 66 -0.95 -6.72 1.87
CA LEU A 66 -1.18 -8.06 1.31
C LEU A 66 -0.30 -9.13 1.95
N ALA A 67 0.98 -8.84 2.17
CA ALA A 67 1.89 -9.76 2.86
C ALA A 67 1.38 -10.08 4.25
N TYR A 68 0.97 -9.05 5.01
CA TYR A 68 0.38 -9.22 6.33
C TYR A 68 -0.85 -10.14 6.32
N LEU A 69 -1.79 -9.92 5.38
CA LEU A 69 -3.01 -10.73 5.25
C LEU A 69 -2.72 -12.18 4.85
N ASN A 70 -1.69 -12.42 4.03
CA ASN A 70 -1.28 -13.77 3.66
C ASN A 70 -0.66 -14.52 4.85
N ASP A 71 0.14 -13.82 5.66
CA ASP A 71 0.80 -14.40 6.83
C ASP A 71 -0.15 -14.56 8.03
N ASN A 72 -1.22 -13.75 8.08
CA ASN A 72 -2.19 -13.71 9.17
C ASN A 72 -3.63 -13.70 8.63
N PRO A 73 -4.10 -14.79 7.99
CA PRO A 73 -5.43 -14.82 7.34
C PRO A 73 -6.58 -14.61 8.32
N ASP A 74 -6.43 -15.07 9.57
CA ASP A 74 -7.39 -14.90 10.66
C ASP A 74 -6.86 -13.98 11.76
N GLY A 75 -5.93 -13.09 11.41
CA GLY A 75 -5.30 -12.15 12.33
C GLY A 75 -6.27 -11.11 12.89
N ALA A 76 -5.99 -10.62 14.10
CA ALA A 76 -6.82 -9.63 14.79
C ALA A 76 -6.98 -8.30 14.00
N PHE A 77 -6.03 -7.97 13.11
CA PHE A 77 -6.02 -6.74 12.32
C PHE A 77 -6.31 -6.98 10.83
N ARG A 78 -7.04 -8.07 10.52
CA ARG A 78 -7.40 -8.40 9.14
C ARG A 78 -8.26 -7.32 8.49
N ASP A 79 -9.28 -6.86 9.20
CA ASP A 79 -10.21 -5.84 8.70
C ASP A 79 -9.53 -4.50 8.51
N GLU A 80 -8.64 -4.12 9.41
CA GLU A 80 -7.85 -2.89 9.32
C GLU A 80 -6.84 -2.95 8.17
N ALA A 81 -6.26 -4.13 7.91
CA ALA A 81 -5.36 -4.32 6.76
C ALA A 81 -6.12 -4.22 5.44
N GLU A 82 -7.31 -4.81 5.33
CA GLU A 82 -8.19 -4.67 4.16
C GLU A 82 -8.61 -3.21 3.96
N ALA A 83 -8.97 -2.50 5.05
CA ALA A 83 -9.27 -1.08 5.01
C ALA A 83 -8.08 -0.25 4.48
N GLY A 84 -6.87 -0.52 4.96
CA GLY A 84 -5.66 0.14 4.47
C GLY A 84 -5.42 -0.08 2.98
N ILE A 85 -5.64 -1.29 2.47
CA ILE A 85 -5.59 -1.58 1.03
C ILE A 85 -6.63 -0.75 0.28
N PHE A 86 -7.87 -0.72 0.78
CA PHE A 86 -8.95 -0.01 0.09
C PHE A 86 -8.72 1.50 0.04
N GLU A 87 -8.20 2.10 1.10
CA GLU A 87 -7.82 3.53 1.11
C GLU A 87 -6.72 3.83 0.08
N LEU A 88 -5.73 2.94 -0.10
CA LEU A 88 -4.71 3.09 -1.15
C LEU A 88 -5.30 3.00 -2.56
N VAL A 89 -6.27 2.09 -2.77
CA VAL A 89 -6.99 1.94 -4.04
C VAL A 89 -7.79 3.22 -4.33
N LYS A 90 -8.52 3.76 -3.36
CA LYS A 90 -9.25 5.03 -3.48
C LYS A 90 -8.31 6.20 -3.80
N ALA A 91 -7.19 6.29 -3.10
CA ALA A 91 -6.21 7.34 -3.32
C ALA A 91 -5.57 7.30 -4.70
N SER A 92 -5.40 6.10 -5.29
CA SER A 92 -4.88 5.95 -6.66
C SER A 92 -5.89 6.35 -7.73
N ASN A 93 -7.17 6.20 -7.45
CA ASN A 93 -8.32 6.42 -8.34
C ASN A 93 -8.17 5.78 -9.75
N ARG A 94 -7.45 4.65 -9.84
CA ARG A 94 -7.23 3.94 -11.11
C ARG A 94 -8.17 2.75 -11.24
N LEU A 95 -8.83 2.61 -12.37
CA LEU A 95 -9.73 1.49 -12.69
C LEU A 95 -9.09 0.14 -12.37
N LYS A 96 -7.85 -0.05 -12.79
CA LYS A 96 -7.12 -1.30 -12.59
C LYS A 96 -6.92 -1.66 -11.11
N ASP A 97 -6.76 -0.68 -10.23
CA ASP A 97 -6.56 -0.92 -8.81
C ASP A 97 -7.86 -1.37 -8.14
N TYR A 98 -9.02 -0.81 -8.55
CA TYR A 98 -10.33 -1.31 -8.13
C TYR A 98 -10.60 -2.73 -8.61
N GLU A 99 -10.25 -3.07 -9.85
CA GLU A 99 -10.36 -4.43 -10.38
C GLU A 99 -9.51 -5.43 -9.60
N ILE A 100 -8.27 -5.06 -9.28
CA ILE A 100 -7.35 -5.88 -8.47
C ILE A 100 -7.95 -6.10 -7.08
N TYR A 101 -8.48 -5.05 -6.45
CA TYR A 101 -9.13 -5.15 -5.15
C TYR A 101 -10.31 -6.12 -5.19
N LEU A 102 -11.25 -5.95 -6.14
CA LEU A 102 -12.43 -6.81 -6.28
C LEU A 102 -12.09 -8.27 -6.57
N LYS A 103 -11.01 -8.51 -7.33
CA LYS A 103 -10.52 -9.86 -7.59
C LYS A 103 -9.90 -10.51 -6.35
N ARG A 104 -9.22 -9.72 -5.53
CA ARG A 104 -8.51 -10.21 -4.34
C ARG A 104 -9.44 -10.41 -3.15
N PHE A 105 -10.45 -9.57 -3.02
CA PHE A 105 -11.41 -9.54 -1.92
C PHE A 105 -12.84 -9.66 -2.45
N PRO A 106 -13.24 -10.83 -3.03
CA PRO A 106 -14.59 -11.00 -3.62
C PRO A 106 -15.71 -10.84 -2.59
N ASP A 107 -15.44 -11.20 -1.33
CA ASP A 107 -16.35 -11.09 -0.19
C ASP A 107 -15.91 -10.03 0.82
N GLY A 108 -15.04 -9.11 0.40
CA GLY A 108 -14.48 -8.06 1.24
C GLY A 108 -15.51 -7.03 1.67
N LYS A 109 -15.21 -6.35 2.77
CA LYS A 109 -16.08 -5.34 3.40
C LYS A 109 -16.40 -4.17 2.47
N TYR A 110 -15.50 -3.82 1.55
CA TYR A 110 -15.60 -2.64 0.68
C TYR A 110 -15.98 -2.98 -0.77
N VAL A 111 -16.44 -4.20 -1.05
CA VAL A 111 -16.80 -4.65 -2.43
C VAL A 111 -17.86 -3.77 -3.06
N ALA A 112 -18.91 -3.39 -2.31
CA ALA A 112 -19.97 -2.54 -2.83
C ALA A 112 -19.46 -1.14 -3.20
N GLU A 113 -18.63 -0.55 -2.34
CA GLU A 113 -18.00 0.76 -2.56
C GLU A 113 -17.00 0.72 -3.72
N ALA A 114 -16.18 -0.32 -3.79
CA ALA A 114 -15.24 -0.54 -4.89
C ALA A 114 -15.95 -0.65 -6.25
N LYS A 115 -17.05 -1.38 -6.33
CA LYS A 115 -17.88 -1.49 -7.55
C LYS A 115 -18.49 -0.16 -7.97
N ALA A 116 -18.98 0.62 -7.01
CA ALA A 116 -19.53 1.95 -7.28
C ALA A 116 -18.46 2.91 -7.79
N ALA A 117 -17.28 2.94 -7.14
CA ALA A 117 -16.16 3.76 -7.56
C ALA A 117 -15.61 3.34 -8.94
N LEU A 118 -15.51 2.03 -9.20
CA LEU A 118 -15.10 1.51 -10.51
C LEU A 118 -16.02 2.00 -11.62
N LYS A 119 -17.34 1.96 -11.39
CA LYS A 119 -18.33 2.46 -12.35
C LYS A 119 -18.14 3.97 -12.60
N THR A 120 -18.03 4.77 -11.55
CA THR A 120 -17.84 6.23 -11.68
C THR A 120 -16.57 6.57 -12.46
N ALA A 121 -15.44 5.93 -12.11
CA ALA A 121 -14.17 6.15 -12.79
C ALA A 121 -14.19 5.67 -14.25
N SER A 122 -14.99 4.63 -14.58
CA SER A 122 -15.21 4.19 -15.96
C SER A 122 -16.03 5.21 -16.75
N ASP A 123 -17.12 5.70 -16.15
CA ASP A 123 -18.01 6.68 -16.79
C ASP A 123 -17.26 8.00 -17.05
N GLU A 124 -16.43 8.47 -16.10
CA GLU A 124 -15.57 9.66 -16.27
C GLU A 124 -14.54 9.47 -17.39
N SER A 125 -13.89 8.31 -17.46
CA SER A 125 -12.92 7.99 -18.52
C SER A 125 -13.58 7.96 -19.88
N GLN A 126 -14.79 7.42 -19.99
CA GLN A 126 -15.54 7.37 -21.23
C GLN A 126 -15.98 8.76 -21.69
N SER A 127 -16.45 9.59 -20.78
CA SER A 127 -16.82 10.99 -21.07
C SER A 127 -15.64 11.81 -21.57
N MET A 128 -14.43 11.59 -21.01
CA MET A 128 -13.22 12.27 -21.50
C MET A 128 -12.82 11.84 -22.91
N ILE A 129 -12.97 10.55 -23.24
CA ILE A 129 -12.69 10.01 -24.57
C ILE A 129 -13.69 10.60 -25.58
N GLU A 130 -14.96 10.64 -25.25
CA GLU A 130 -16.00 11.22 -26.10
C GLU A 130 -15.74 12.72 -26.35
N PHE A 131 -15.42 13.49 -25.32
CA PHE A 131 -15.07 14.90 -25.46
C PHE A 131 -13.83 15.13 -26.35
N GLN A 132 -12.77 14.32 -26.18
CA GLN A 132 -11.59 14.41 -27.03
C GLN A 132 -11.88 14.06 -28.50
N THR A 133 -12.75 13.06 -28.72
CA THR A 133 -13.13 12.64 -30.08
C THR A 133 -13.95 13.73 -30.77
N GLU A 134 -14.87 14.35 -30.04
CA GLU A 134 -15.69 15.45 -30.56
C GLU A 134 -14.84 16.71 -30.86
N TYR A 135 -13.91 17.05 -29.95
CA TYR A 135 -12.97 18.16 -30.13
C TYR A 135 -12.04 17.96 -31.34
N THR A 136 -11.53 16.76 -31.59
CA THR A 136 -10.67 16.46 -32.74
C THR A 136 -11.45 16.42 -34.04
N ALA A 137 -12.72 16.01 -34.03
CA ALA A 137 -13.59 16.01 -35.21
C ALA A 137 -13.92 17.44 -35.65
N ASP A 138 -14.13 18.36 -34.72
CA ASP A 138 -14.39 19.78 -35.01
C ASP A 138 -13.15 20.50 -35.56
N GLN A 139 -11.95 20.18 -35.11
CA GLN A 139 -10.70 20.70 -35.63
C GLN A 139 -10.38 20.20 -37.05
N GLY A 140 -10.88 19.05 -37.46
CA GLY A 140 -10.71 18.49 -38.81
C GLY A 140 -11.50 19.23 -39.90
N SER A 141 -12.45 20.09 -39.53
CA SER A 141 -13.31 20.83 -40.45
C SER A 141 -12.71 22.18 -40.93
N TYR A 142 -11.59 22.62 -40.38
CA TYR A 142 -10.97 23.91 -40.72
C TYR A 142 -9.70 23.83 -41.58
N THR A 143 -9.36 22.69 -42.17
CA THR A 143 -8.19 22.54 -43.03
C THR A 143 -8.59 22.27 -44.49
N GLU A 144 -9.26 23.22 -45.13
CA GLU A 144 -9.17 23.37 -46.60
C GLU A 144 -9.56 24.80 -47.00
N THR A 145 -8.63 25.72 -46.87
CA THR A 145 -8.40 26.82 -47.83
C THR A 145 -7.33 27.78 -47.28
N SER A 146 -6.10 27.50 -47.55
CA SER A 146 -5.13 28.46 -48.08
C SER A 146 -3.69 27.92 -47.97
N THR A 147 -3.20 27.51 -49.09
CA THR A 147 -1.77 27.29 -49.29
C THR A 147 -1.07 28.67 -49.28
N PRO A 148 -0.23 28.97 -48.33
CA PRO A 148 0.75 30.02 -48.52
C PRO A 148 1.97 29.42 -49.20
N GLU A 149 2.35 30.08 -50.27
CA GLU A 149 3.57 29.94 -51.05
C GLU A 149 4.81 29.81 -50.15
N PRO A 150 5.80 28.94 -50.48
CA PRO A 150 6.97 28.74 -49.63
C PRO A 150 7.86 29.99 -49.70
N ALA A 151 7.92 30.74 -48.62
CA ALA A 151 8.89 31.80 -48.41
C ALA A 151 10.31 31.21 -48.28
N ALA A 152 11.21 31.80 -48.99
CA ALA A 152 12.62 31.47 -49.13
C ALA A 152 13.33 31.16 -47.81
N THR A 153 14.06 30.06 -47.79
CA THR A 153 15.02 29.67 -46.74
C THR A 153 16.17 30.70 -46.66
N PRO A 154 16.45 31.29 -45.51
CA PRO A 154 17.74 31.87 -45.27
C PRO A 154 18.77 30.79 -44.96
N THR A 155 19.78 30.74 -45.80
CA THR A 155 21.02 30.00 -45.63
C THR A 155 21.74 30.55 -44.40
N TYR A 156 21.85 29.81 -43.35
CA TYR A 156 22.72 30.13 -42.22
C TYR A 156 23.94 29.24 -42.23
N GLY A 157 25.08 29.91 -42.17
CA GLY A 157 26.41 29.34 -42.41
C GLY A 157 26.84 28.31 -41.41
N SER A 158 27.67 27.47 -41.93
CA SER A 158 28.54 26.51 -41.24
C SER A 158 29.44 27.18 -40.21
N GLU A 159 29.44 26.72 -38.98
CA GLU A 159 30.48 27.04 -38.01
C GLU A 159 31.06 25.74 -37.40
N PRO A 160 32.28 25.84 -36.86
CA PRO A 160 33.24 24.77 -37.03
C PRO A 160 33.26 23.79 -35.84
N GLU A 161 33.84 22.65 -36.16
CA GLU A 161 34.21 21.58 -35.25
C GLU A 161 35.25 22.11 -34.25
N GLU A 162 35.01 21.96 -32.96
CA GLU A 162 36.04 22.06 -31.95
C GLU A 162 36.43 20.66 -31.46
N GLU A 163 37.73 20.48 -31.61
CA GLU A 163 38.49 19.25 -31.35
C GLU A 163 38.55 18.90 -29.86
N ASP A 164 38.65 17.60 -29.63
CA ASP A 164 39.14 16.85 -28.48
C ASP A 164 40.19 17.58 -27.62
N ASP A 165 40.01 17.42 -26.33
CA ASP A 165 41.16 17.23 -25.42
C ASP A 165 40.83 16.18 -24.35
N GLU A 166 41.36 15.01 -24.62
CA GLU A 166 41.54 13.93 -23.62
C GLU A 166 42.58 14.41 -22.59
N GLU A 167 42.21 14.50 -21.34
CA GLU A 167 43.18 14.56 -20.25
C GLU A 167 43.02 13.34 -19.33
N GLU A 168 43.89 12.39 -19.61
CA GLU A 168 44.25 11.25 -18.83
C GLU A 168 44.91 11.73 -17.51
N VAL A 169 44.31 11.43 -16.37
CA VAL A 169 44.98 11.60 -15.08
C VAL A 169 45.01 10.28 -14.32
N GLU A 170 46.22 9.75 -14.31
CA GLU A 170 46.73 8.61 -13.60
C GLU A 170 46.66 8.82 -12.07
N ALA A 171 46.29 7.76 -11.36
CA ALA A 171 46.32 7.66 -9.92
C ALA A 171 47.76 7.41 -9.38
N PRO A 172 47.98 7.67 -8.08
CA PRO A 172 48.70 6.71 -7.22
C PRO A 172 47.84 6.13 -6.10
#